data_330fd795ca13e4e9f7c1c63d5ae03fd4
#
_entry.id   330fd795ca13e4e9f7c1c63d5ae03fd4
#
_cell.length_a   1.000
_cell.length_b   1.000
_cell.length_c   1.000
_cell.angle_alpha   90.00
_cell.angle_beta   90.00
_cell.angle_gamma   90.00
#
_symmetry.space_group_name_H-M   'P 1'
#
loop_
_entity.id
_entity.type
_entity.pdbx_description
1 polymer ?
#
loop_
_entity_poly.entity_id
_entity_poly.type
_entity_poly.pdbx_seq_one_letter_code
_entity_poly.pdbx_strand_id
1 'polypeptide(L)'
;MDFLAYQRAFTAHVRDPRNVARPKGVPARRMKVYSDLLYNNMEGFLLSCFPVCRRILGKRRWDRMVRAFFRDHVCHTPYCRRIPEEFLQYLQSAPQALAEYPPFLPELAHYEWIELELDTSDRDADTPRFDPAGDLMAGRPLLNPVLRVLAYRWPVHRLSPRYKPAEPPPEATFFLAFRNVDMQVRFILLNAASARLLNLLQTHPELSGDQSVTLLAQEMKLSPGDLAGYARTLVQDLHEQGAILGVTV
;
A
#
# COMPACT_ATOMS: atom_id res chain seq x y z
N MET A 1 -26.52 34.05 10.32
CA MET A 1 -25.27 33.25 10.23
C MET A 1 -25.07 32.96 8.76
N ASP A 2 -23.92 33.30 8.22
CA ASP A 2 -23.57 32.98 6.84
C ASP A 2 -23.58 31.46 6.63
N PHE A 3 -23.98 31.01 5.45
CA PHE A 3 -24.12 29.58 5.11
C PHE A 3 -22.80 28.82 5.30
N LEU A 4 -21.68 29.42 4.87
CA LEU A 4 -20.35 28.85 5.06
C LEU A 4 -19.97 28.71 6.55
N ALA A 5 -20.29 29.72 7.36
CA ALA A 5 -20.03 29.66 8.80
C ALA A 5 -20.87 28.55 9.47
N TYR A 6 -22.11 28.34 9.00
CA TYR A 6 -22.96 27.26 9.49
C TYR A 6 -22.40 25.87 9.09
N GLN A 7 -21.99 25.70 7.82
CA GLN A 7 -21.37 24.45 7.36
C GLN A 7 -20.11 24.11 8.15
N ARG A 8 -19.24 25.10 8.38
CA ARG A 8 -18.02 24.91 9.17
C ARG A 8 -18.33 24.48 10.62
N ALA A 9 -19.28 25.14 11.26
CA ALA A 9 -19.71 24.79 12.62
C ALA A 9 -20.32 23.37 12.66
N PHE A 10 -21.12 23.01 11.66
CA PHE A 10 -21.72 21.69 11.53
C PHE A 10 -20.67 20.61 11.37
N THR A 11 -19.77 20.75 10.40
CA THR A 11 -18.71 19.77 10.12
C THR A 11 -17.71 19.65 11.27
N ALA A 12 -17.34 20.76 11.90
CA ALA A 12 -16.48 20.77 13.08
C ALA A 12 -17.09 19.97 14.24
N HIS A 13 -18.38 20.19 14.54
CA HIS A 13 -19.06 19.40 15.58
C HIS A 13 -19.18 17.92 15.21
N VAL A 14 -19.48 17.58 13.95
CA VAL A 14 -19.57 16.19 13.50
C VAL A 14 -18.22 15.47 13.72
N ARG A 15 -17.12 16.15 13.46
CA ARG A 15 -15.75 15.59 13.60
C ARG A 15 -15.32 15.48 15.07
N ASP A 16 -15.71 16.43 15.91
CA ASP A 16 -15.38 16.44 17.34
C ASP A 16 -16.59 16.85 18.20
N PRO A 17 -17.59 15.97 18.35
CA PRO A 17 -18.81 16.29 19.07
C PRO A 17 -18.62 16.47 20.58
N ARG A 18 -17.43 16.11 21.12
CA ARG A 18 -17.14 16.25 22.56
C ARG A 18 -16.61 17.64 22.89
N ASN A 19 -15.80 18.21 22.02
CA ASN A 19 -15.10 19.47 22.28
C ASN A 19 -15.65 20.65 21.51
N VAL A 20 -16.41 20.42 20.42
CA VAL A 20 -16.98 21.48 19.57
C VAL A 20 -18.48 21.61 19.84
N ALA A 21 -18.93 22.83 20.09
CA ALA A 21 -20.35 23.11 20.34
C ALA A 21 -21.21 22.78 19.13
N ARG A 22 -22.39 22.24 19.40
CA ARG A 22 -23.40 21.95 18.37
C ARG A 22 -23.95 23.25 17.74
N PRO A 23 -24.15 23.28 16.40
CA PRO A 23 -24.80 24.39 15.73
C PRO A 23 -26.18 24.71 16.31
N LYS A 24 -26.51 25.99 16.45
CA LYS A 24 -27.82 26.42 16.92
C LYS A 24 -28.93 25.94 15.97
N GLY A 25 -30.07 25.59 16.53
CA GLY A 25 -31.24 25.15 15.75
C GLY A 25 -31.29 23.68 15.35
N VAL A 26 -30.19 22.89 15.57
CA VAL A 26 -30.21 21.45 15.31
C VAL A 26 -30.45 20.67 16.60
N PRO A 27 -31.47 19.79 16.69
CA PRO A 27 -31.69 18.96 17.87
C PRO A 27 -30.52 18.02 18.15
N ALA A 28 -30.16 17.84 19.44
CA ALA A 28 -29.02 16.99 19.84
C ALA A 28 -29.08 15.55 19.26
N ARG A 29 -30.30 14.98 19.30
CA ARG A 29 -30.55 13.63 18.77
C ARG A 29 -30.25 13.52 17.28
N ARG A 30 -30.63 14.51 16.46
CA ARG A 30 -30.36 14.54 15.03
C ARG A 30 -28.86 14.70 14.77
N MET A 31 -28.21 15.60 15.49
CA MET A 31 -26.78 15.84 15.35
C MET A 31 -25.97 14.60 15.69
N LYS A 32 -26.37 13.86 16.76
CA LYS A 32 -25.74 12.59 17.12
C LYS A 32 -25.87 11.55 16.00
N VAL A 33 -27.04 11.44 15.36
CA VAL A 33 -27.24 10.51 14.22
C VAL A 33 -26.25 10.81 13.09
N TYR A 34 -26.07 12.10 12.71
CA TYR A 34 -25.12 12.49 11.67
C TYR A 34 -23.67 12.19 12.07
N SER A 35 -23.29 12.52 13.30
CA SER A 35 -21.93 12.27 13.79
C SER A 35 -21.61 10.78 13.84
N ASP A 36 -22.55 9.95 14.32
CA ASP A 36 -22.39 8.51 14.38
C ASP A 36 -22.33 7.90 12.97
N LEU A 37 -23.21 8.34 12.05
CA LEU A 37 -23.26 7.84 10.68
C LEU A 37 -21.96 8.12 9.93
N LEU A 38 -21.48 9.36 9.95
CA LEU A 38 -20.25 9.74 9.23
C LEU A 38 -19.02 9.06 9.82
N TYR A 39 -18.95 8.94 11.14
CA TYR A 39 -17.88 8.19 11.79
C TYR A 39 -17.90 6.71 11.43
N ASN A 40 -19.07 6.06 11.51
CA ASN A 40 -19.21 4.63 11.21
C ASN A 40 -18.89 4.33 9.73
N ASN A 41 -19.27 5.20 8.81
CA ASN A 41 -18.90 5.06 7.40
C ASN A 41 -17.39 5.17 7.21
N MET A 42 -16.75 6.18 7.82
CA MET A 42 -15.29 6.34 7.82
C MET A 42 -14.60 5.11 8.40
N GLU A 43 -15.01 4.67 9.58
CA GLU A 43 -14.47 3.46 10.21
C GLU A 43 -14.68 2.22 9.33
N GLY A 44 -15.82 2.09 8.68
CA GLY A 44 -16.14 0.97 7.77
C GLY A 44 -15.13 0.87 6.61
N PHE A 45 -14.80 1.97 5.95
CA PHE A 45 -13.77 1.98 4.90
C PHE A 45 -12.39 1.59 5.42
N LEU A 46 -12.02 2.05 6.61
CA LEU A 46 -10.76 1.70 7.23
C LEU A 46 -10.71 0.23 7.70
N LEU A 47 -11.82 -0.30 8.22
CA LEU A 47 -11.91 -1.69 8.66
C LEU A 47 -11.78 -2.68 7.48
N SER A 48 -12.31 -2.34 6.32
CA SER A 48 -12.19 -3.18 5.12
C SER A 48 -10.75 -3.23 4.60
N CYS A 49 -10.01 -2.14 4.73
CA CYS A 49 -8.62 -2.05 4.23
C CYS A 49 -7.58 -2.51 5.26
N PHE A 50 -7.80 -2.30 6.59
CA PHE A 50 -6.80 -2.51 7.64
C PHE A 50 -7.21 -3.56 8.69
N PRO A 51 -7.63 -4.78 8.30
CA PRO A 51 -8.12 -5.79 9.24
C PRO A 51 -7.05 -6.30 10.21
N VAL A 52 -5.76 -6.40 9.79
CA VAL A 52 -4.68 -6.88 10.65
C VAL A 52 -4.27 -5.79 11.64
N CYS A 53 -4.12 -4.54 11.18
CA CYS A 53 -3.91 -3.38 12.06
C CYS A 53 -4.97 -3.33 13.17
N ARG A 54 -6.24 -3.47 12.79
CA ARG A 54 -7.37 -3.50 13.72
C ARG A 54 -7.28 -4.63 14.74
N ARG A 55 -6.92 -5.85 14.31
CA ARG A 55 -6.77 -7.02 15.19
C ARG A 55 -5.62 -6.84 16.17
N ILE A 56 -4.48 -6.29 15.72
CA ILE A 56 -3.29 -6.07 16.54
C ILE A 56 -3.54 -4.99 17.60
N LEU A 57 -4.17 -3.88 17.24
CA LEU A 57 -4.44 -2.77 18.14
C LEU A 57 -5.56 -3.08 19.15
N GLY A 58 -6.50 -3.91 18.78
CA GLY A 58 -7.75 -4.12 19.52
C GLY A 58 -8.70 -2.93 19.43
N LYS A 59 -9.97 -3.13 19.83
CA LYS A 59 -11.04 -2.15 19.61
C LYS A 59 -10.73 -0.76 20.16
N ARG A 60 -10.27 -0.67 21.42
CA ARG A 60 -10.12 0.63 22.10
C ARG A 60 -9.05 1.52 21.47
N ARG A 61 -7.88 0.94 21.10
CA ARG A 61 -6.77 1.70 20.48
C ARG A 61 -7.10 2.06 19.05
N TRP A 62 -7.73 1.14 18.31
CA TRP A 62 -8.22 1.40 16.97
C TRP A 62 -9.23 2.56 16.94
N ASP A 63 -10.29 2.50 17.75
CA ASP A 63 -11.32 3.54 17.82
C ASP A 63 -10.69 4.91 18.16
N ARG A 64 -9.69 4.94 19.06
CA ARG A 64 -8.98 6.17 19.41
C ARG A 64 -8.21 6.74 18.21
N MET A 65 -7.51 5.90 17.47
CA MET A 65 -6.73 6.28 16.30
C MET A 65 -7.63 6.79 15.17
N VAL A 66 -8.70 6.06 14.84
CA VAL A 66 -9.67 6.47 13.81
C VAL A 66 -10.38 7.77 14.21
N ARG A 67 -10.70 7.95 15.49
CA ARG A 67 -11.26 9.21 15.99
C ARG A 67 -10.29 10.38 15.87
N ALA A 68 -9.01 10.18 16.15
CA ALA A 68 -7.99 11.19 15.97
C ALA A 68 -7.85 11.57 14.49
N PHE A 69 -7.75 10.59 13.60
CA PHE A 69 -7.76 10.82 12.16
C PHE A 69 -8.99 11.60 11.70
N PHE A 70 -10.20 11.17 12.08
CA PHE A 70 -11.45 11.82 11.69
C PHE A 70 -11.53 13.26 12.21
N ARG A 71 -10.99 13.56 13.39
CA ARG A 71 -10.94 14.90 13.96
C ARG A 71 -9.91 15.80 13.31
N ASP A 72 -8.68 15.31 13.15
CA ASP A 72 -7.50 16.13 12.88
C ASP A 72 -7.13 16.19 11.39
N HIS A 73 -7.39 15.13 10.63
CA HIS A 73 -7.07 15.08 9.21
C HIS A 73 -8.24 15.55 8.35
N VAL A 74 -7.97 16.54 7.47
CA VAL A 74 -8.95 16.96 6.47
C VAL A 74 -8.74 16.13 5.22
N CYS A 75 -9.66 15.19 4.95
CA CYS A 75 -9.64 14.43 3.71
C CYS A 75 -9.87 15.36 2.50
N HIS A 76 -9.03 15.23 1.50
CA HIS A 76 -9.07 16.03 0.27
C HIS A 76 -9.73 15.29 -0.89
N THR A 77 -9.83 13.97 -0.80
CA THR A 77 -10.44 13.15 -1.84
C THR A 77 -11.97 13.14 -1.74
N PRO A 78 -12.69 13.28 -2.87
CA PRO A 78 -14.14 13.06 -2.90
C PRO A 78 -14.51 11.57 -2.98
N TYR A 79 -13.53 10.67 -3.16
CA TYR A 79 -13.76 9.25 -3.38
C TYR A 79 -13.58 8.46 -2.08
N CYS A 80 -14.64 7.81 -1.61
CA CYS A 80 -14.62 6.99 -0.40
C CYS A 80 -13.55 5.88 -0.44
N ARG A 81 -13.31 5.28 -1.62
CA ARG A 81 -12.27 4.26 -1.81
C ARG A 81 -10.84 4.77 -1.55
N ARG A 82 -10.61 6.10 -1.56
CA ARG A 82 -9.31 6.71 -1.28
C ARG A 82 -9.14 7.16 0.18
N ILE A 83 -10.14 6.99 1.03
CA ILE A 83 -10.03 7.28 2.47
C ILE A 83 -8.90 6.47 3.13
N PRO A 84 -8.69 5.19 2.83
CA PRO A 84 -7.53 4.44 3.35
C PRO A 84 -6.17 5.04 2.99
N GLU A 85 -6.03 5.62 1.79
CA GLU A 85 -4.82 6.35 1.38
C GLU A 85 -4.59 7.60 2.25
N GLU A 86 -5.64 8.39 2.48
CA GLU A 86 -5.59 9.57 3.35
C GLU A 86 -5.24 9.18 4.80
N PHE A 87 -5.74 8.04 5.27
CA PHE A 87 -5.39 7.52 6.58
C PHE A 87 -3.92 7.10 6.66
N LEU A 88 -3.39 6.48 5.62
CA LEU A 88 -1.97 6.13 5.53
C LEU A 88 -1.09 7.39 5.56
N GLN A 89 -1.46 8.44 4.81
CA GLN A 89 -0.77 9.74 4.83
C GLN A 89 -0.79 10.36 6.24
N TYR A 90 -1.92 10.27 6.93
CA TYR A 90 -2.03 10.72 8.32
C TYR A 90 -1.07 9.96 9.24
N LEU A 91 -0.99 8.64 9.13
CA LEU A 91 -0.05 7.83 9.92
C LEU A 91 1.41 8.20 9.65
N GLN A 92 1.75 8.60 8.42
CA GLN A 92 3.11 9.02 8.05
C GLN A 92 3.44 10.45 8.50
N SER A 93 2.46 11.34 8.51
CA SER A 93 2.66 12.76 8.81
C SER A 93 2.57 13.14 10.30
N ALA A 94 2.05 12.25 11.14
CA ALA A 94 1.80 12.52 12.56
C ALA A 94 2.57 11.58 13.51
N PRO A 95 3.93 11.55 13.48
CA PRO A 95 4.72 10.59 14.26
C PRO A 95 4.50 10.73 15.77
N GLN A 96 4.20 11.94 16.28
CA GLN A 96 3.90 12.16 17.69
C GLN A 96 2.57 11.53 18.11
N ALA A 97 1.56 11.54 17.26
CA ALA A 97 0.29 10.86 17.50
C ALA A 97 0.44 9.33 17.52
N LEU A 98 1.51 8.82 16.92
CA LEU A 98 1.83 7.39 16.84
C LEU A 98 2.75 6.88 17.94
N ALA A 99 3.29 7.74 18.82
CA ALA A 99 4.26 7.35 19.84
C ALA A 99 3.74 6.25 20.80
N GLU A 100 2.42 6.16 21.02
CA GLU A 100 1.80 5.10 21.83
C GLU A 100 1.48 3.82 21.03
N TYR A 101 1.71 3.79 19.71
CA TYR A 101 1.41 2.65 18.85
C TYR A 101 2.67 1.86 18.49
N PRO A 102 2.53 0.59 18.06
CA PRO A 102 3.68 -0.19 17.66
C PRO A 102 4.44 0.48 16.50
N PRO A 103 5.79 0.49 16.50
CA PRO A 103 6.59 1.19 15.50
C PRO A 103 6.45 0.61 14.09
N PHE A 104 6.00 -0.65 13.96
CA PHE A 104 5.73 -1.30 12.68
C PHE A 104 4.38 -0.90 12.06
N LEU A 105 3.52 -0.16 12.77
CA LEU A 105 2.15 0.11 12.34
C LEU A 105 2.06 0.83 10.98
N PRO A 106 2.89 1.84 10.67
CA PRO A 106 2.84 2.50 9.37
C PRO A 106 3.18 1.55 8.20
N GLU A 107 4.19 0.67 8.38
CA GLU A 107 4.55 -0.30 7.34
C GLU A 107 3.49 -1.39 7.16
N LEU A 108 2.89 -1.85 8.27
CA LEU A 108 1.78 -2.80 8.20
C LEU A 108 0.57 -2.19 7.50
N ALA A 109 0.22 -0.95 7.82
CA ALA A 109 -0.88 -0.25 7.16
C ALA A 109 -0.59 -0.05 5.67
N HIS A 110 0.65 0.29 5.29
CA HIS A 110 1.03 0.37 3.89
C HIS A 110 0.89 -0.98 3.17
N TYR A 111 1.32 -2.07 3.81
CA TYR A 111 1.21 -3.43 3.25
C TYR A 111 -0.25 -3.84 3.01
N GLU A 112 -1.16 -3.55 3.95
CA GLU A 112 -2.59 -3.82 3.79
C GLU A 112 -3.22 -2.91 2.73
N TRP A 113 -2.81 -1.64 2.64
CA TRP A 113 -3.34 -0.70 1.65
C TRP A 113 -2.92 -1.00 0.21
N ILE A 114 -1.72 -1.57 -0.01
CA ILE A 114 -1.23 -1.94 -1.35
C ILE A 114 -2.20 -2.88 -2.07
N GLU A 115 -2.87 -3.79 -1.35
CA GLU A 115 -3.88 -4.67 -1.96
C GLU A 115 -5.00 -3.84 -2.59
N LEU A 116 -5.55 -2.88 -1.87
CA LEU A 116 -6.60 -1.99 -2.38
C LEU A 116 -6.09 -1.08 -3.53
N GLU A 117 -4.87 -0.57 -3.43
CA GLU A 117 -4.27 0.29 -4.47
C GLU A 117 -4.13 -0.47 -5.79
N LEU A 118 -3.64 -1.70 -5.74
CA LEU A 118 -3.49 -2.53 -6.93
C LEU A 118 -4.84 -3.02 -7.47
N ASP A 119 -5.76 -3.42 -6.58
CA ASP A 119 -7.09 -3.88 -6.97
C ASP A 119 -7.88 -2.81 -7.73
N THR A 120 -7.75 -1.55 -7.31
CA THR A 120 -8.49 -0.41 -7.90
C THR A 120 -7.70 0.38 -8.94
N SER A 121 -6.50 -0.08 -9.33
CA SER A 121 -5.66 0.58 -10.33
C SER A 121 -6.24 0.43 -11.74
N ASP A 122 -6.14 1.49 -12.54
CA ASP A 122 -6.52 1.55 -13.96
C ASP A 122 -5.30 1.57 -14.90
N ARG A 123 -4.09 1.36 -14.38
CA ARG A 123 -2.82 1.45 -15.13
C ARG A 123 -2.66 0.40 -16.23
N ASP A 124 -3.36 -0.72 -16.15
CA ASP A 124 -3.36 -1.75 -17.18
C ASP A 124 -3.98 -1.30 -18.51
N ALA A 125 -4.80 -0.25 -18.51
CA ALA A 125 -5.39 0.34 -19.71
C ALA A 125 -4.33 0.91 -20.68
N ASP A 126 -3.16 1.32 -20.15
CA ASP A 126 -2.07 1.94 -20.94
C ASP A 126 -0.93 0.95 -21.26
N THR A 127 -1.18 -0.36 -21.19
CA THR A 127 -0.15 -1.38 -21.47
C THR A 127 0.34 -1.27 -22.93
N PRO A 128 1.65 -1.09 -23.16
CA PRO A 128 2.19 -1.03 -24.51
C PRO A 128 2.10 -2.39 -25.21
N ARG A 129 2.31 -2.40 -26.54
CA ARG A 129 2.39 -3.64 -27.30
C ARG A 129 3.59 -4.47 -26.88
N PHE A 130 3.39 -5.78 -26.78
CA PHE A 130 4.44 -6.72 -26.37
C PHE A 130 4.23 -8.08 -27.07
N ASP A 131 5.33 -8.84 -27.16
CA ASP A 131 5.30 -10.25 -27.56
C ASP A 131 5.32 -11.13 -26.31
N PRO A 132 4.25 -11.87 -26.00
CA PRO A 132 4.19 -12.74 -24.83
C PRO A 132 5.10 -13.98 -24.96
N ALA A 133 5.52 -14.35 -26.17
CA ALA A 133 6.40 -15.50 -26.44
C ALA A 133 7.85 -15.11 -26.68
N GLY A 134 8.19 -13.81 -26.59
CA GLY A 134 9.54 -13.31 -26.82
C GLY A 134 10.54 -13.80 -25.77
N ASP A 135 11.81 -13.88 -26.14
CA ASP A 135 12.90 -14.25 -25.21
C ASP A 135 13.12 -13.14 -24.19
N LEU A 136 12.73 -13.40 -22.94
CA LEU A 136 12.78 -12.44 -21.82
C LEU A 136 14.22 -12.05 -21.44
N MET A 137 15.22 -12.85 -21.78
CA MET A 137 16.61 -12.55 -21.47
C MET A 137 17.26 -11.74 -22.60
N ALA A 138 17.06 -12.14 -23.85
CA ALA A 138 17.60 -11.44 -25.01
C ALA A 138 16.86 -10.13 -25.32
N GLY A 139 15.55 -10.09 -25.06
CA GLY A 139 14.69 -8.93 -25.28
C GLY A 139 14.59 -8.03 -24.04
N ARG A 140 13.70 -7.02 -24.12
CA ARG A 140 13.40 -6.07 -23.03
C ARG A 140 12.14 -6.52 -22.29
N PRO A 141 12.25 -7.09 -21.07
CA PRO A 141 11.11 -7.58 -20.34
C PRO A 141 10.12 -6.45 -20.00
N LEU A 142 8.85 -6.65 -20.32
CA LEU A 142 7.78 -5.73 -19.96
C LEU A 142 7.15 -6.18 -18.65
N LEU A 143 7.32 -5.38 -17.60
CA LEU A 143 6.68 -5.61 -16.32
C LEU A 143 5.19 -5.27 -16.40
N ASN A 144 4.39 -5.98 -15.63
CA ASN A 144 2.97 -5.66 -15.43
C ASN A 144 2.84 -4.22 -14.90
N PRO A 145 2.04 -3.32 -15.53
CA PRO A 145 1.91 -1.93 -15.11
C PRO A 145 1.28 -1.78 -13.73
N VAL A 146 0.49 -2.77 -13.30
CA VAL A 146 -0.11 -2.85 -11.97
C VAL A 146 0.77 -3.72 -11.06
N LEU A 147 2.03 -3.28 -10.88
CA LEU A 147 3.05 -3.98 -10.10
C LEU A 147 3.77 -3.00 -9.16
N ARG A 148 4.15 -3.50 -7.98
CA ARG A 148 5.00 -2.80 -7.00
C ARG A 148 6.08 -3.74 -6.48
N VAL A 149 7.33 -3.26 -6.45
CA VAL A 149 8.41 -3.86 -5.67
C VAL A 149 8.46 -3.13 -4.34
N LEU A 150 8.27 -3.85 -3.25
CA LEU A 150 8.10 -3.31 -1.90
C LEU A 150 9.25 -3.76 -0.99
N ALA A 151 9.73 -2.86 -0.14
CA ALA A 151 10.72 -3.16 0.87
C ALA A 151 10.22 -2.67 2.24
N TYR A 152 10.23 -3.55 3.24
CA TYR A 152 9.81 -3.25 4.60
C TYR A 152 10.92 -3.61 5.57
N ARG A 153 11.12 -2.77 6.58
CA ARG A 153 12.02 -3.07 7.70
C ARG A 153 11.44 -4.16 8.61
N TRP A 154 10.11 -4.25 8.66
CA TRP A 154 9.38 -5.18 9.49
C TRP A 154 8.85 -6.37 8.66
N PRO A 155 8.75 -7.57 9.26
CA PRO A 155 8.18 -8.74 8.59
C PRO A 155 6.64 -8.64 8.55
N VAL A 156 6.11 -7.67 7.80
CA VAL A 156 4.69 -7.24 7.79
C VAL A 156 3.71 -8.39 7.54
N HIS A 157 4.09 -9.38 6.72
CA HIS A 157 3.27 -10.57 6.41
C HIS A 157 3.12 -11.55 7.60
N ARG A 158 3.98 -11.42 8.63
CA ARG A 158 3.93 -12.29 9.81
C ARG A 158 3.27 -11.62 11.01
N LEU A 159 3.10 -10.29 10.96
CA LEU A 159 2.53 -9.52 12.08
C LEU A 159 1.11 -9.99 12.40
N SER A 160 0.85 -10.19 13.67
CA SER A 160 -0.42 -10.69 14.18
C SER A 160 -0.57 -10.34 15.67
N PRO A 161 -1.73 -10.53 16.28
CA PRO A 161 -1.89 -10.37 17.73
C PRO A 161 -0.92 -11.21 18.56
N ARG A 162 -0.42 -12.34 18.00
CA ARG A 162 0.53 -13.26 18.67
C ARG A 162 1.98 -12.96 18.32
N TYR A 163 2.25 -12.21 17.24
CA TYR A 163 3.61 -11.87 16.80
C TYR A 163 3.74 -10.38 16.54
N LYS A 164 4.32 -9.67 17.49
CA LYS A 164 4.54 -8.22 17.52
C LYS A 164 5.97 -7.94 18.01
N PRO A 165 6.97 -8.06 17.13
CA PRO A 165 8.35 -7.80 17.53
C PRO A 165 8.52 -6.34 18.00
N ALA A 166 9.38 -6.12 18.99
CA ALA A 166 9.69 -4.79 19.51
C ALA A 166 10.67 -4.03 18.62
N GLU A 167 11.53 -4.77 17.91
CA GLU A 167 12.56 -4.25 17.02
C GLU A 167 12.47 -4.93 15.64
N PRO A 168 12.82 -4.23 14.56
CA PRO A 168 12.87 -4.85 13.24
C PRO A 168 14.03 -5.86 13.17
N PRO A 169 13.89 -6.94 12.38
CA PRO A 169 15.01 -7.83 12.12
C PRO A 169 16.12 -7.09 11.34
N PRO A 170 17.37 -7.61 11.38
CA PRO A 170 18.48 -6.97 10.68
C PRO A 170 18.30 -6.93 9.15
N GLU A 171 17.56 -7.87 8.59
CA GLU A 171 17.29 -7.95 7.16
C GLU A 171 15.90 -7.41 6.82
N ALA A 172 15.84 -6.60 5.76
CA ALA A 172 14.58 -6.12 5.21
C ALA A 172 13.80 -7.25 4.55
N THR A 173 12.48 -7.13 4.54
CA THR A 173 11.56 -8.04 3.87
C THR A 173 11.12 -7.42 2.55
N PHE A 174 11.28 -8.14 1.46
CA PHE A 174 10.92 -7.66 0.13
C PHE A 174 9.72 -8.42 -0.43
N PHE A 175 8.85 -7.70 -1.14
CA PHE A 175 7.71 -8.29 -1.84
C PHE A 175 7.60 -7.75 -3.26
N LEU A 176 7.14 -8.62 -4.13
CA LEU A 176 6.49 -8.24 -5.36
C LEU A 176 4.98 -8.32 -5.13
N ALA A 177 4.27 -7.23 -5.37
CA ALA A 177 2.82 -7.19 -5.37
C ALA A 177 2.33 -6.77 -6.75
N PHE A 178 1.36 -7.48 -7.33
CA PHE A 178 0.82 -7.19 -8.65
C PHE A 178 -0.60 -7.74 -8.80
N ARG A 179 -1.36 -7.19 -9.75
CA ARG A 179 -2.66 -7.72 -10.15
C ARG A 179 -2.48 -8.58 -11.40
N ASN A 180 -2.82 -9.87 -11.29
CA ASN A 180 -2.70 -10.81 -12.40
C ASN A 180 -3.85 -10.65 -13.43
N VAL A 181 -3.81 -11.47 -14.49
CA VAL A 181 -4.82 -11.48 -15.57
C VAL A 181 -6.23 -11.85 -15.09
N ASP A 182 -6.32 -12.58 -13.97
CA ASP A 182 -7.60 -12.95 -13.34
C ASP A 182 -8.13 -11.85 -12.40
N MET A 183 -7.56 -10.65 -12.48
CA MET A 183 -7.87 -9.49 -11.60
C MET A 183 -7.65 -9.78 -10.11
N GLN A 184 -6.75 -10.68 -9.77
CA GLN A 184 -6.40 -11.00 -8.39
C GLN A 184 -5.08 -10.35 -8.01
N VAL A 185 -5.05 -9.69 -6.87
CA VAL A 185 -3.80 -9.18 -6.30
C VAL A 185 -3.01 -10.31 -5.67
N ARG A 186 -1.74 -10.43 -6.08
CA ARG A 186 -0.79 -11.44 -5.62
C ARG A 186 0.39 -10.79 -4.92
N PHE A 187 0.87 -11.45 -3.87
CA PHE A 187 2.08 -11.07 -3.17
C PHE A 187 3.08 -12.22 -3.21
N ILE A 188 4.29 -11.94 -3.67
CA ILE A 188 5.40 -12.89 -3.71
C ILE A 188 6.51 -12.37 -2.81
N LEU A 189 6.95 -13.20 -1.86
CA LEU A 189 8.12 -12.88 -1.03
C LEU A 189 9.38 -13.02 -1.88
N LEU A 190 10.20 -11.98 -1.89
CA LEU A 190 11.46 -11.92 -2.64
C LEU A 190 12.66 -11.95 -1.70
N ASN A 191 13.78 -12.44 -2.19
CA ASN A 191 15.08 -12.14 -1.61
C ASN A 191 15.62 -10.79 -2.16
N ALA A 192 16.70 -10.29 -1.57
CA ALA A 192 17.28 -9.00 -1.94
C ALA A 192 17.75 -8.95 -3.42
N ALA A 193 18.30 -10.04 -3.94
CA ALA A 193 18.76 -10.10 -5.33
C ALA A 193 17.59 -10.05 -6.33
N SER A 194 16.51 -10.81 -6.08
CA SER A 194 15.28 -10.75 -6.87
C SER A 194 14.65 -9.36 -6.86
N ALA A 195 14.54 -8.75 -5.67
CA ALA A 195 13.98 -7.41 -5.53
C ALA A 195 14.82 -6.38 -6.30
N ARG A 196 16.16 -6.50 -6.24
CA ARG A 196 17.07 -5.61 -6.97
C ARG A 196 16.96 -5.81 -8.49
N LEU A 197 16.89 -7.06 -8.98
CA LEU A 197 16.70 -7.32 -10.40
C LEU A 197 15.41 -6.70 -10.94
N LEU A 198 14.30 -6.89 -10.23
CA LEU A 198 13.02 -6.29 -10.61
C LEU A 198 13.06 -4.75 -10.58
N ASN A 199 13.77 -4.19 -9.61
CA ASN A 199 13.97 -2.74 -9.56
C ASN A 199 14.81 -2.23 -10.76
N LEU A 200 15.84 -2.98 -11.18
CA LEU A 200 16.62 -2.66 -12.39
C LEU A 200 15.75 -2.71 -13.65
N LEU A 201 14.96 -3.78 -13.83
CA LEU A 201 14.00 -3.90 -14.95
C LEU A 201 12.97 -2.76 -14.97
N GLN A 202 12.58 -2.26 -13.81
CA GLN A 202 11.62 -1.15 -13.68
C GLN A 202 12.26 0.21 -13.97
N THR A 203 13.50 0.42 -13.51
CA THR A 203 14.20 1.72 -13.65
C THR A 203 14.95 1.86 -14.97
N HIS A 204 15.24 0.75 -15.65
CA HIS A 204 15.95 0.68 -16.92
C HIS A 204 15.17 -0.15 -17.95
N PRO A 205 13.98 0.31 -18.37
CA PRO A 205 13.13 -0.43 -19.31
C PRO A 205 13.75 -0.59 -20.72
N GLU A 206 14.82 0.15 -21.00
CA GLU A 206 15.61 0.06 -22.24
C GLU A 206 16.57 -1.13 -22.29
N LEU A 207 16.89 -1.74 -21.13
CA LEU A 207 17.83 -2.86 -21.05
C LEU A 207 17.15 -4.19 -21.34
N SER A 208 17.91 -5.12 -21.94
CA SER A 208 17.50 -6.51 -22.03
C SER A 208 17.59 -7.22 -20.67
N GLY A 209 16.97 -8.40 -20.55
CA GLY A 209 17.10 -9.23 -19.35
C GLY A 209 18.57 -9.54 -19.02
N ASP A 210 19.37 -9.96 -20.03
CA ASP A 210 20.79 -10.26 -19.84
C ASP A 210 21.61 -9.03 -19.44
N GLN A 211 21.30 -7.85 -19.99
CA GLN A 211 21.96 -6.60 -19.59
C GLN A 211 21.63 -6.24 -18.13
N SER A 212 20.38 -6.43 -17.71
CA SER A 212 19.94 -6.19 -16.34
C SER A 212 20.61 -7.15 -15.34
N VAL A 213 20.79 -8.43 -15.73
CA VAL A 213 21.55 -9.43 -14.95
C VAL A 213 23.03 -9.05 -14.86
N THR A 214 23.62 -8.57 -15.96
CA THR A 214 25.02 -8.11 -15.97
C THR A 214 25.21 -6.94 -15.00
N LEU A 215 24.30 -5.98 -15.00
CA LEU A 215 24.34 -4.84 -14.08
C LEU A 215 24.18 -5.29 -12.61
N LEU A 216 23.23 -6.20 -12.34
CA LEU A 216 23.07 -6.79 -11.01
C LEU A 216 24.35 -7.51 -10.54
N ALA A 217 24.98 -8.30 -11.41
CA ALA A 217 26.21 -9.01 -11.11
C ALA A 217 27.35 -8.05 -10.73
N GLN A 218 27.49 -6.95 -11.46
CA GLN A 218 28.48 -5.90 -11.15
C GLN A 218 28.24 -5.29 -9.76
N GLU A 219 26.98 -4.95 -9.43
CA GLU A 219 26.60 -4.41 -8.10
C GLU A 219 26.92 -5.39 -6.97
N MET A 220 26.65 -6.68 -7.20
CA MET A 220 26.89 -7.75 -6.23
C MET A 220 28.33 -8.25 -6.19
N LYS A 221 29.20 -7.77 -7.09
CA LYS A 221 30.59 -8.25 -7.27
C LYS A 221 30.66 -9.74 -7.56
N LEU A 222 29.74 -10.25 -8.37
CA LEU A 222 29.65 -11.62 -8.85
C LEU A 222 29.91 -11.68 -10.36
N SER A 223 30.19 -12.88 -10.90
CA SER A 223 30.18 -13.03 -12.35
C SER A 223 28.76 -13.08 -12.90
N PRO A 224 28.48 -12.53 -14.10
CA PRO A 224 27.16 -12.66 -14.72
C PRO A 224 26.70 -14.11 -14.89
N GLY A 225 27.65 -15.04 -15.14
CA GLY A 225 27.38 -16.46 -15.27
C GLY A 225 26.83 -17.11 -14.00
N ASP A 226 27.23 -16.63 -12.82
CA ASP A 226 26.77 -17.17 -11.53
C ASP A 226 25.30 -16.81 -11.27
N LEU A 227 24.82 -15.70 -11.84
CA LEU A 227 23.43 -15.23 -11.68
C LEU A 227 22.51 -15.61 -12.84
N ALA A 228 23.06 -15.92 -14.03
CA ALA A 228 22.28 -16.10 -15.25
C ALA A 228 21.21 -17.20 -15.12
N GLY A 229 21.56 -18.35 -14.54
CA GLY A 229 20.61 -19.45 -14.33
C GLY A 229 19.48 -19.08 -13.36
N TYR A 230 19.86 -18.47 -12.24
CA TYR A 230 18.89 -17.99 -11.24
C TYR A 230 17.94 -16.92 -11.82
N ALA A 231 18.49 -15.93 -12.51
CA ALA A 231 17.70 -14.84 -13.09
C ALA A 231 16.75 -15.33 -14.17
N ARG A 232 17.19 -16.26 -15.03
CA ARG A 232 16.33 -16.89 -16.05
C ARG A 232 15.14 -17.60 -15.42
N THR A 233 15.38 -18.41 -14.39
CA THR A 233 14.30 -19.10 -13.66
C THR A 233 13.33 -18.09 -13.03
N LEU A 234 13.86 -17.09 -12.31
CA LEU A 234 13.04 -16.07 -11.67
C LEU A 234 12.16 -15.31 -12.70
N VAL A 235 12.75 -14.84 -13.79
CA VAL A 235 12.03 -14.07 -14.82
C VAL A 235 10.98 -14.94 -15.50
N GLN A 236 11.25 -16.21 -15.75
CA GLN A 236 10.30 -17.18 -16.30
C GLN A 236 9.14 -17.43 -15.32
N ASP A 237 9.42 -17.71 -14.04
CA ASP A 237 8.39 -17.93 -13.02
C ASP A 237 7.48 -16.71 -12.85
N LEU A 238 8.04 -15.50 -12.91
CA LEU A 238 7.29 -14.26 -12.84
C LEU A 238 6.45 -14.00 -14.09
N HIS A 239 6.93 -14.43 -15.25
CA HIS A 239 6.15 -14.39 -16.48
C HIS A 239 4.94 -15.33 -16.43
N GLU A 240 5.13 -16.57 -16.00
CA GLU A 240 4.06 -17.55 -15.84
C GLU A 240 2.97 -17.08 -14.86
N GLN A 241 3.35 -16.28 -13.87
CA GLN A 241 2.43 -15.69 -12.89
C GLN A 241 1.78 -14.36 -13.36
N GLY A 242 2.21 -13.80 -14.49
CA GLY A 242 1.69 -12.55 -15.04
C GLY A 242 2.27 -11.28 -14.42
N ALA A 243 3.38 -11.38 -13.69
CA ALA A 243 4.13 -10.22 -13.19
C ALA A 243 5.03 -9.60 -14.28
N ILE A 244 5.49 -10.42 -15.23
CA ILE A 244 6.13 -10.01 -16.48
C ILE A 244 5.22 -10.44 -17.62
N LEU A 245 4.87 -9.50 -18.51
CA LEU A 245 3.90 -9.76 -19.57
C LEU A 245 4.52 -10.40 -20.82
N GLY A 246 5.80 -10.15 -21.07
CA GLY A 246 6.53 -10.59 -22.25
C GLY A 246 7.67 -9.62 -22.57
N VAL A 247 7.91 -9.41 -23.85
CA VAL A 247 9.00 -8.56 -24.37
C VAL A 247 8.38 -7.37 -25.11
N THR A 248 8.88 -6.16 -24.84
CA THR A 248 8.48 -4.95 -25.56
C THR A 248 8.83 -5.06 -27.04
N VAL A 249 7.86 -4.74 -27.92
CA VAL A 249 8.03 -4.73 -29.38
C VAL A 249 8.54 -3.39 -29.85
#